data_9bed2d865ab3120431f8e821a0cd5522
#
_entry.id   9bed2d865ab3120431f8e821a0cd5522
#
_cell.length_a   1.000
_cell.length_b   1.000
_cell.length_c   1.000
_cell.angle_alpha   90.00
_cell.angle_beta   90.00
_cell.angle_gamma   90.00
#
_symmetry.space_group_name_H-M   'P 1'
#
loop_
_entity.id
_entity.type
_entity.pdbx_description
1 polymer ?
#
loop_
_entity_poly.entity_id
_entity_poly.type
_entity_poly.pdbx_seq_one_letter_code
_entity_poly.pdbx_strand_id
1 'polypeptide(L)'
;MRKYRKTEHIENFLRTTYVGDTLFSDIFLYNDSIPEIDYDEIDTSVNFLNRKVNFPLMINAMTGGSDLSEEINRDLANVAKEFDLPMAVGSQAIALEDEDSRKSFEIVREIIKDGIVISNLNGFSTVEDAKKAVEFLSADAIQIHLNPAQELVQVEGERNFCGILKNVEEIVKKSEVPVIVKEVGFGMSPKTVKKLYDIGVR
;
A
#
# COMPACT_ATOMS: atom_id res chain seq x y z
N MET A 1 7.33 -1.18 21.70
CA MET A 1 6.37 -2.25 21.37
C MET A 1 6.10 -2.34 19.86
N ARG A 2 5.66 -1.29 19.15
CA ARG A 2 5.41 -1.31 17.67
C ARG A 2 6.63 -1.70 16.81
N LYS A 3 7.86 -1.24 17.16
CA LYS A 3 9.09 -1.57 16.43
C LYS A 3 9.40 -3.09 16.45
N TYR A 4 9.20 -3.74 17.61
CA TYR A 4 9.35 -5.19 17.77
C TYR A 4 8.37 -5.96 16.88
N ARG A 5 7.10 -5.53 16.83
CA ARG A 5 6.06 -6.15 16.02
C ARG A 5 6.39 -6.14 14.52
N LYS A 6 7.06 -5.09 14.03
CA LYS A 6 7.47 -5.03 12.62
C LYS A 6 8.45 -6.13 12.25
N THR A 7 9.42 -6.41 13.13
CA THR A 7 10.37 -7.50 12.95
C THR A 7 9.67 -8.86 13.09
N GLU A 8 8.81 -9.04 14.10
CA GLU A 8 8.02 -10.26 14.27
C GLU A 8 7.16 -10.61 13.04
N HIS A 9 6.55 -9.61 12.39
CA HIS A 9 5.76 -9.86 11.18
C HIS A 9 6.62 -10.48 10.07
N ILE A 10 7.84 -9.97 9.86
CA ILE A 10 8.78 -10.51 8.88
C ILE A 10 9.21 -11.93 9.27
N GLU A 11 9.62 -12.13 10.52
CA GLU A 11 10.03 -13.43 11.02
C GLU A 11 8.92 -14.48 10.94
N ASN A 12 7.70 -14.12 11.33
CA ASN A 12 6.55 -15.01 11.26
C ASN A 12 6.22 -15.38 9.82
N PHE A 13 6.28 -14.42 8.89
CA PHE A 13 6.08 -14.70 7.47
C PHE A 13 7.12 -15.70 6.95
N LEU A 14 8.40 -15.53 7.28
CA LEU A 14 9.47 -16.43 6.86
C LEU A 14 9.36 -17.84 7.45
N ARG A 15 8.71 -17.98 8.61
CA ARG A 15 8.50 -19.27 9.30
C ARG A 15 7.20 -19.98 8.92
N THR A 16 6.26 -19.25 8.33
CA THR A 16 4.91 -19.77 8.04
C THR A 16 4.80 -20.15 6.58
N THR A 17 4.36 -21.37 6.29
CA THR A 17 3.98 -21.76 4.94
C THR A 17 2.64 -21.12 4.62
N TYR A 18 2.62 -20.21 3.65
CA TYR A 18 1.38 -19.61 3.17
C TYR A 18 0.62 -20.63 2.31
N VAL A 19 -0.63 -20.89 2.68
CA VAL A 19 -1.55 -21.76 1.95
C VAL A 19 -2.77 -20.94 1.53
N GLY A 20 -2.53 -19.85 0.80
CA GLY A 20 -3.59 -18.99 0.30
C GLY A 20 -3.68 -19.06 -1.22
N ASP A 21 -4.86 -18.75 -1.77
CA ASP A 21 -5.09 -18.56 -3.19
C ASP A 21 -5.45 -17.10 -3.44
N THR A 22 -4.77 -16.47 -4.40
CA THR A 22 -5.07 -15.12 -4.87
C THR A 22 -6.23 -15.11 -5.86
N LEU A 23 -6.86 -16.26 -6.10
CA LEU A 23 -7.95 -16.50 -7.06
C LEU A 23 -7.53 -16.27 -8.53
N PHE A 24 -6.25 -16.21 -8.84
CA PHE A 24 -5.79 -16.23 -10.23
C PHE A 24 -6.12 -17.54 -10.93
N SER A 25 -6.31 -18.64 -10.19
CA SER A 25 -6.82 -19.92 -10.70
C SER A 25 -8.23 -19.81 -11.29
N ASP A 26 -9.01 -18.81 -10.89
CA ASP A 26 -10.37 -18.57 -11.39
C ASP A 26 -10.40 -17.73 -12.67
N ILE A 27 -9.22 -17.23 -13.10
CA ILE A 27 -9.07 -16.45 -14.33
C ILE A 27 -8.64 -17.37 -15.46
N PHE A 28 -9.45 -17.46 -16.48
CA PHE A 28 -9.15 -18.22 -17.70
C PHE A 28 -8.81 -17.25 -18.85
N LEU A 29 -7.61 -17.40 -19.39
CA LEU A 29 -7.17 -16.65 -20.57
C LEU A 29 -7.38 -17.53 -21.81
N TYR A 30 -8.13 -17.02 -22.78
CA TYR A 30 -8.26 -17.69 -24.07
C TYR A 30 -6.93 -17.63 -24.83
N ASN A 31 -6.47 -18.80 -25.29
CA ASN A 31 -5.30 -18.85 -26.15
C ASN A 31 -5.69 -18.47 -27.56
N ASP A 32 -5.13 -17.38 -28.09
CA ASP A 32 -5.22 -17.02 -29.50
C ASP A 32 -4.05 -17.66 -30.24
N SER A 33 -4.35 -18.66 -31.07
CA SER A 33 -3.33 -19.39 -31.84
C SER A 33 -2.85 -18.63 -33.08
N ILE A 34 -3.53 -17.55 -33.46
CA ILE A 34 -3.19 -16.69 -34.60
C ILE A 34 -3.27 -15.22 -34.13
N PRO A 35 -2.29 -14.74 -33.35
CA PRO A 35 -2.40 -13.44 -32.69
C PRO A 35 -2.25 -12.24 -33.66
N GLU A 36 -1.69 -12.41 -34.86
CA GLU A 36 -1.46 -11.36 -35.88
C GLU A 36 -0.93 -10.02 -35.29
N ILE A 37 0.03 -10.13 -34.34
CA ILE A 37 0.60 -8.99 -33.61
C ILE A 37 2.10 -9.20 -33.53
N ASP A 38 2.87 -8.12 -33.67
CA ASP A 38 4.31 -8.16 -33.42
C ASP A 38 4.56 -8.07 -31.91
N TYR A 39 5.39 -8.97 -31.41
CA TYR A 39 5.74 -8.98 -29.97
C TYR A 39 6.39 -7.66 -29.53
N ASP A 40 7.20 -7.05 -30.37
CA ASP A 40 7.92 -5.80 -30.08
C ASP A 40 7.01 -4.56 -30.11
N GLU A 41 5.78 -4.68 -30.63
CA GLU A 41 4.76 -3.64 -30.63
C GLU A 41 3.84 -3.68 -29.41
N ILE A 42 4.02 -4.67 -28.50
CA ILE A 42 3.17 -4.79 -27.30
C ILE A 42 3.50 -3.67 -26.33
N ASP A 43 2.52 -2.77 -26.11
CA ASP A 43 2.60 -1.74 -25.05
C ASP A 43 1.93 -2.23 -23.76
N THR A 44 2.73 -2.47 -22.73
CA THR A 44 2.25 -2.87 -21.38
C THR A 44 1.99 -1.68 -20.46
N SER A 45 2.23 -0.46 -20.94
CA SER A 45 2.10 0.73 -20.11
C SER A 45 0.65 1.04 -19.76
N VAL A 46 0.45 1.62 -18.57
CA VAL A 46 -0.86 2.07 -18.09
C VAL A 46 -0.76 3.46 -17.48
N ASN A 47 -1.90 4.17 -17.41
CA ASN A 47 -1.99 5.39 -16.65
C ASN A 47 -2.40 5.07 -15.21
N PHE A 48 -1.53 5.44 -14.27
CA PHE A 48 -1.80 5.33 -12.84
C PHE A 48 -1.53 6.68 -12.15
N LEU A 49 -2.48 7.18 -11.39
CA LEU A 49 -2.41 8.50 -10.72
C LEU A 49 -2.01 9.64 -11.67
N ASN A 50 -2.59 9.66 -12.89
CA ASN A 50 -2.32 10.61 -13.97
C ASN A 50 -0.88 10.58 -14.51
N ARG A 51 -0.14 9.51 -14.28
CA ARG A 51 1.20 9.28 -14.82
C ARG A 51 1.24 7.97 -15.59
N LYS A 52 1.97 7.96 -16.71
CA LYS A 52 2.23 6.73 -17.46
C LYS A 52 3.30 5.93 -16.72
N VAL A 53 3.03 4.65 -16.44
CA VAL A 53 3.96 3.68 -15.89
C VAL A 53 4.13 2.51 -16.86
N ASN A 54 5.29 1.87 -16.85
CA ASN A 54 5.64 0.87 -17.86
C ASN A 54 4.83 -0.42 -17.77
N PHE A 55 4.33 -0.75 -16.58
CA PHE A 55 3.62 -2.01 -16.32
C PHE A 55 2.42 -1.78 -15.39
N PRO A 56 1.34 -2.59 -15.51
CA PRO A 56 0.21 -2.57 -14.57
C PRO A 56 0.57 -3.29 -13.26
N LEU A 57 1.72 -2.95 -12.68
CA LEU A 57 2.26 -3.53 -11.46
C LEU A 57 2.58 -2.43 -10.45
N MET A 58 2.41 -2.73 -9.18
CA MET A 58 2.76 -1.85 -8.06
C MET A 58 3.39 -2.68 -6.95
N ILE A 59 4.46 -2.20 -6.35
CA ILE A 59 4.98 -2.74 -5.10
C ILE A 59 4.09 -2.22 -3.97
N ASN A 60 3.26 -3.11 -3.44
CA ASN A 60 2.29 -2.71 -2.41
C ASN A 60 2.95 -2.58 -1.03
N ALA A 61 2.22 -1.93 -0.11
CA ALA A 61 2.65 -1.65 1.26
C ALA A 61 3.06 -2.92 2.02
N MET A 62 4.35 -3.04 2.36
CA MET A 62 4.91 -4.19 3.07
C MET A 62 5.33 -3.81 4.48
N THR A 63 6.43 -3.08 4.65
CA THR A 63 7.05 -2.85 5.94
C THR A 63 7.54 -1.42 6.12
N GLY A 64 8.06 -1.11 7.32
CA GLY A 64 8.67 0.16 7.71
C GLY A 64 8.77 0.27 9.23
N GLY A 65 9.71 1.07 9.73
CA GLY A 65 9.87 1.38 11.15
C GLY A 65 10.93 0.55 11.89
N SER A 66 11.81 -0.17 11.19
CA SER A 66 12.97 -0.88 11.77
C SER A 66 14.13 -0.87 10.79
N ASP A 67 15.34 -1.19 11.27
CA ASP A 67 16.54 -1.24 10.43
C ASP A 67 16.42 -2.29 9.32
N LEU A 68 15.90 -3.48 9.65
CA LEU A 68 15.61 -4.52 8.66
C LEU A 68 14.56 -4.03 7.62
N SER A 69 13.59 -3.25 8.04
CA SER A 69 12.60 -2.66 7.13
C SER A 69 13.23 -1.61 6.21
N GLU A 70 14.27 -0.89 6.65
CA GLU A 70 15.01 0.04 5.81
C GLU A 70 15.73 -0.70 4.69
N GLU A 71 16.41 -1.81 5.00
CA GLU A 71 17.09 -2.64 3.99
C GLU A 71 16.10 -3.18 2.94
N ILE A 72 14.98 -3.76 3.39
CA ILE A 72 13.93 -4.27 2.50
C ILE A 72 13.36 -3.16 1.62
N ASN A 73 13.03 -2.00 2.21
CA ASN A 73 12.48 -0.87 1.47
C ASN A 73 13.49 -0.30 0.47
N ARG A 74 14.78 -0.31 0.79
CA ARG A 74 15.87 0.08 -0.10
C ARG A 74 15.92 -0.82 -1.34
N ASP A 75 15.87 -2.13 -1.14
CA ASP A 75 15.91 -3.11 -2.23
C ASP A 75 14.67 -2.99 -3.12
N LEU A 76 13.48 -2.91 -2.52
CA LEU A 76 12.23 -2.73 -3.25
C LEU A 76 12.18 -1.40 -4.00
N ALA A 77 12.70 -0.32 -3.43
CA ALA A 77 12.76 0.98 -4.08
C ALA A 77 13.72 0.98 -5.28
N ASN A 78 14.83 0.24 -5.22
CA ASN A 78 15.71 0.06 -6.38
C ASN A 78 15.00 -0.68 -7.53
N VAL A 79 14.25 -1.75 -7.21
CA VAL A 79 13.42 -2.46 -8.21
C VAL A 79 12.34 -1.52 -8.78
N ALA A 80 11.64 -0.78 -7.91
CA ALA A 80 10.62 0.19 -8.34
C ALA A 80 11.20 1.23 -9.31
N LYS A 81 12.38 1.76 -9.00
CA LYS A 81 13.09 2.72 -9.84
C LYS A 81 13.53 2.13 -11.17
N GLU A 82 14.08 0.92 -11.17
CA GLU A 82 14.59 0.26 -12.38
C GLU A 82 13.48 -0.03 -13.39
N PHE A 83 12.31 -0.46 -12.91
CA PHE A 83 11.18 -0.84 -13.76
C PHE A 83 10.08 0.22 -13.85
N ASP A 84 10.29 1.41 -13.28
CA ASP A 84 9.30 2.50 -13.22
C ASP A 84 7.96 2.04 -12.61
N LEU A 85 8.03 1.36 -11.47
CA LEU A 85 6.85 0.85 -10.75
C LEU A 85 6.44 1.81 -9.62
N PRO A 86 5.13 2.04 -9.42
CA PRO A 86 4.65 2.67 -8.20
C PRO A 86 5.02 1.83 -6.97
N MET A 87 5.34 2.47 -5.86
CA MET A 87 5.63 1.80 -4.60
C MET A 87 4.89 2.43 -3.44
N ALA A 88 4.14 1.62 -2.68
CA ALA A 88 3.55 2.01 -1.41
C ALA A 88 4.40 1.52 -0.24
N VAL A 89 4.60 2.40 0.76
CA VAL A 89 5.32 2.05 2.00
C VAL A 89 4.40 1.36 3.01
N GLY A 90 4.98 0.64 3.97
CA GLY A 90 4.23 0.11 5.11
C GLY A 90 3.64 1.23 5.98
N SER A 91 2.76 0.86 6.95
CA SER A 91 2.11 1.85 7.81
C SER A 91 3.10 2.79 8.49
N GLN A 92 2.94 4.09 8.24
CA GLN A 92 3.77 5.17 8.77
C GLN A 92 3.38 5.63 10.18
N ALA A 93 2.37 4.99 10.82
CA ALA A 93 1.95 5.35 12.17
C ALA A 93 3.11 5.39 13.17
N ILE A 94 4.10 4.49 13.03
CA ILE A 94 5.30 4.50 13.87
C ILE A 94 6.21 5.72 13.57
N ALA A 95 6.32 6.14 12.32
CA ALA A 95 7.16 7.28 11.93
C ALA A 95 6.59 8.63 12.40
N LEU A 96 5.28 8.69 12.69
CA LEU A 96 4.64 9.86 13.29
C LEU A 96 4.90 9.95 14.80
N GLU A 97 5.24 8.83 15.46
CA GLU A 97 5.49 8.74 16.91
C GLU A 97 6.99 8.72 17.24
N ASP A 98 7.83 8.18 16.35
CA ASP A 98 9.26 7.93 16.56
C ASP A 98 10.06 8.40 15.34
N GLU A 99 10.87 9.44 15.53
CA GLU A 99 11.68 10.02 14.44
C GLU A 99 12.75 9.06 13.92
N ASP A 100 13.33 8.21 14.77
CA ASP A 100 14.36 7.26 14.37
C ASP A 100 13.83 6.22 13.37
N SER A 101 12.53 5.93 13.41
CA SER A 101 11.90 5.00 12.49
C SER A 101 11.65 5.57 11.09
N ARG A 102 11.78 6.89 10.89
CA ARG A 102 11.50 7.61 9.64
C ARG A 102 12.39 7.17 8.49
N LYS A 103 13.70 6.98 8.74
CA LYS A 103 14.68 6.59 7.69
C LYS A 103 14.27 5.37 6.89
N SER A 104 13.59 4.41 7.51
CA SER A 104 13.09 3.22 6.81
C SER A 104 12.01 3.52 5.76
N PHE A 105 11.42 4.69 5.78
CA PHE A 105 10.45 5.19 4.81
C PHE A 105 11.08 6.21 3.86
N GLU A 106 11.88 7.15 4.37
CA GLU A 106 12.56 8.21 3.61
C GLU A 106 13.41 7.65 2.49
N ILE A 107 14.11 6.55 2.76
CA ILE A 107 14.94 5.85 1.78
C ILE A 107 14.20 5.52 0.48
N VAL A 108 12.88 5.29 0.54
CA VAL A 108 12.06 5.00 -0.63
C VAL A 108 11.98 6.22 -1.54
N ARG A 109 11.67 7.40 -0.98
CA ARG A 109 11.60 8.64 -1.76
C ARG A 109 12.99 9.09 -2.25
N GLU A 110 14.03 8.89 -1.45
CA GLU A 110 15.41 9.20 -1.85
C GLU A 110 15.85 8.42 -3.09
N ILE A 111 15.45 7.16 -3.21
CA ILE A 111 15.82 6.28 -4.33
C ILE A 111 14.91 6.51 -5.54
N ILE A 112 13.60 6.51 -5.33
CA ILE A 112 12.59 6.61 -6.41
C ILE A 112 12.55 8.03 -7.00
N LYS A 113 12.86 9.07 -6.20
CA LYS A 113 12.86 10.49 -6.60
C LYS A 113 11.52 10.90 -7.23
N ASP A 114 11.50 11.01 -8.56
CA ASP A 114 10.35 11.50 -9.32
C ASP A 114 9.30 10.41 -9.61
N GLY A 115 9.55 9.15 -9.26
CA GLY A 115 8.58 8.06 -9.41
C GLY A 115 7.42 8.15 -8.41
N ILE A 116 6.41 7.30 -8.57
CA ILE A 116 5.21 7.29 -7.74
C ILE A 116 5.49 6.61 -6.40
N VAL A 117 5.40 7.38 -5.30
CA VAL A 117 5.49 6.87 -3.93
C VAL A 117 4.17 7.12 -3.22
N ILE A 118 3.67 6.10 -2.53
CA ILE A 118 2.36 6.11 -1.88
C ILE A 118 2.55 5.95 -0.37
N SER A 119 2.07 6.92 0.39
CA SER A 119 1.99 6.87 1.86
C SER A 119 0.99 5.82 2.33
N ASN A 120 1.11 5.37 3.59
CA ASN A 120 0.19 4.36 4.12
C ASN A 120 -0.10 4.58 5.60
N LEU A 121 -1.39 4.57 5.95
CA LEU A 121 -1.89 4.61 7.33
C LEU A 121 -3.09 3.66 7.48
N ASN A 122 -3.54 3.45 8.73
CA ASN A 122 -4.73 2.66 9.01
C ASN A 122 -6.01 3.53 9.01
N GLY A 123 -7.18 2.87 9.03
CA GLY A 123 -8.48 3.54 9.01
C GLY A 123 -8.83 4.33 10.29
N PHE A 124 -8.03 4.21 11.34
CA PHE A 124 -8.20 4.96 12.60
C PHE A 124 -7.37 6.25 12.64
N SER A 125 -6.44 6.44 11.72
CA SER A 125 -5.55 7.61 11.65
C SER A 125 -6.37 8.88 11.35
N THR A 126 -5.97 9.98 11.96
CA THR A 126 -6.66 11.27 11.77
C THR A 126 -6.32 11.90 10.41
N VAL A 127 -7.09 12.91 10.01
CA VAL A 127 -6.77 13.73 8.84
C VAL A 127 -5.39 14.39 8.96
N GLU A 128 -5.03 14.83 10.16
CA GLU A 128 -3.73 15.44 10.43
C GLU A 128 -2.58 14.42 10.28
N ASP A 129 -2.79 13.18 10.74
CA ASP A 129 -1.82 12.10 10.52
C ASP A 129 -1.64 11.81 9.03
N ALA A 130 -2.76 11.78 8.28
CA ALA A 130 -2.73 11.55 6.84
C ALA A 130 -1.94 12.65 6.12
N LYS A 131 -2.17 13.93 6.48
CA LYS A 131 -1.43 15.06 5.95
C LYS A 131 0.07 14.95 6.25
N LYS A 132 0.45 14.72 7.51
CA LYS A 132 1.85 14.54 7.91
C LYS A 132 2.52 13.38 7.18
N ALA A 133 1.83 12.25 6.99
CA ALA A 133 2.38 11.09 6.30
C ALA A 133 2.64 11.38 4.81
N VAL A 134 1.78 12.14 4.16
CA VAL A 134 1.95 12.59 2.77
C VAL A 134 3.11 13.59 2.66
N GLU A 135 3.13 14.62 3.49
CA GLU A 135 4.18 15.65 3.50
C GLU A 135 5.55 15.04 3.75
N PHE A 136 5.64 14.16 4.73
CA PHE A 136 6.87 13.49 5.14
C PHE A 136 7.58 12.75 3.99
N LEU A 137 6.82 12.07 3.11
CA LEU A 137 7.36 11.37 1.95
C LEU A 137 7.23 12.16 0.64
N SER A 138 6.67 13.36 0.65
CA SER A 138 6.23 14.01 -0.57
C SER A 138 5.46 13.04 -1.48
N ALA A 139 4.48 12.34 -0.90
CA ALA A 139 3.83 11.22 -1.54
C ALA A 139 2.83 11.66 -2.60
N ASP A 140 2.73 10.88 -3.68
CA ASP A 140 1.82 11.13 -4.81
C ASP A 140 0.38 10.68 -4.53
N ALA A 141 0.20 9.82 -3.51
CA ALA A 141 -1.10 9.35 -3.01
C ALA A 141 -0.97 8.87 -1.57
N ILE A 142 -2.09 8.66 -0.91
CA ILE A 142 -2.14 7.97 0.38
C ILE A 142 -3.01 6.72 0.31
N GLN A 143 -2.51 5.63 0.85
CA GLN A 143 -3.21 4.36 0.99
C GLN A 143 -3.70 4.18 2.43
N ILE A 144 -5.00 3.97 2.61
CA ILE A 144 -5.59 3.65 3.91
C ILE A 144 -5.87 2.15 3.96
N HIS A 145 -5.22 1.43 4.88
CA HIS A 145 -5.48 0.02 5.04
C HIS A 145 -6.58 -0.25 6.07
N LEU A 146 -7.45 -1.20 5.73
CA LEU A 146 -8.54 -1.68 6.57
C LEU A 146 -8.25 -3.14 6.93
N ASN A 147 -8.05 -3.41 8.23
CA ASN A 147 -7.57 -4.71 8.70
C ASN A 147 -8.32 -5.22 9.95
N PRO A 148 -9.67 -5.22 10.00
CA PRO A 148 -10.41 -5.56 11.21
C PRO A 148 -10.10 -6.97 11.74
N ALA A 149 -9.92 -7.96 10.86
CA ALA A 149 -9.57 -9.31 11.29
C ALA A 149 -8.19 -9.37 11.96
N GLN A 150 -7.22 -8.66 11.41
CA GLN A 150 -5.87 -8.57 11.99
C GLN A 150 -5.89 -7.83 13.34
N GLU A 151 -6.66 -6.74 13.46
CA GLU A 151 -6.81 -6.01 14.71
C GLU A 151 -7.42 -6.90 15.81
N LEU A 152 -8.41 -7.72 15.48
CA LEU A 152 -9.08 -8.60 16.46
C LEU A 152 -8.16 -9.70 17.01
N VAL A 153 -7.16 -10.16 16.26
CA VAL A 153 -6.23 -11.22 16.72
C VAL A 153 -4.99 -10.65 17.41
N GLN A 154 -4.70 -9.36 17.25
CA GLN A 154 -3.61 -8.69 17.95
C GLN A 154 -4.00 -8.36 19.39
N VAL A 155 -3.08 -8.58 20.33
CA VAL A 155 -3.32 -8.29 21.77
C VAL A 155 -3.66 -6.81 22.00
N GLU A 156 -2.95 -5.92 21.33
CA GLU A 156 -3.09 -4.46 21.37
C GLU A 156 -3.94 -3.89 20.23
N GLY A 157 -4.63 -4.75 19.48
CA GLY A 157 -5.42 -4.33 18.33
C GLY A 157 -6.73 -3.63 18.73
N GLU A 158 -7.18 -2.76 17.87
CA GLU A 158 -8.43 -2.02 18.03
C GLU A 158 -9.64 -2.96 17.89
N ARG A 159 -10.62 -2.76 18.76
CA ARG A 159 -11.87 -3.55 18.76
C ARG A 159 -13.12 -2.72 18.45
N ASN A 160 -12.98 -1.40 18.44
CA ASN A 160 -14.07 -0.50 18.09
C ASN A 160 -13.89 0.02 16.65
N PHE A 161 -14.61 -0.55 15.72
CA PHE A 161 -14.56 -0.18 14.29
C PHE A 161 -15.61 0.87 13.89
N CYS A 162 -16.33 1.44 14.88
CA CYS A 162 -17.32 2.46 14.60
C CYS A 162 -16.67 3.73 14.07
N GLY A 163 -17.25 4.31 13.03
CA GLY A 163 -16.80 5.59 12.49
C GLY A 163 -15.67 5.53 11.44
N ILE A 164 -15.08 4.37 11.16
CA ILE A 164 -14.00 4.24 10.16
C ILE A 164 -14.42 4.82 8.80
N LEU A 165 -15.61 4.48 8.30
CA LEU A 165 -16.08 4.98 7.01
C LEU A 165 -16.15 6.52 7.00
N LYS A 166 -16.68 7.13 8.05
CA LYS A 166 -16.74 8.59 8.21
C LYS A 166 -15.34 9.20 8.29
N ASN A 167 -14.42 8.54 8.99
CA ASN A 167 -13.04 9.01 9.08
C ASN A 167 -12.34 8.97 7.73
N VAL A 168 -12.49 7.88 6.97
CA VAL A 168 -11.96 7.78 5.60
C VAL A 168 -12.57 8.86 4.70
N GLU A 169 -13.88 9.12 4.80
CA GLU A 169 -14.56 10.19 4.07
C GLU A 169 -13.95 11.59 4.37
N GLU A 170 -13.64 11.87 5.65
CA GLU A 170 -13.00 13.13 6.04
C GLU A 170 -11.56 13.22 5.50
N ILE A 171 -10.81 12.12 5.49
CA ILE A 171 -9.48 12.08 4.87
C ILE A 171 -9.60 12.35 3.37
N VAL A 172 -10.53 11.70 2.66
CA VAL A 172 -10.76 11.91 1.21
C VAL A 172 -11.08 13.38 0.91
N LYS A 173 -11.97 14.00 1.71
CA LYS A 173 -12.37 15.40 1.52
C LYS A 173 -11.26 16.41 1.73
N LYS A 174 -10.28 16.11 2.59
CA LYS A 174 -9.24 17.04 3.03
C LYS A 174 -7.85 16.71 2.48
N SER A 175 -7.69 15.57 1.84
CA SER A 175 -6.43 15.18 1.23
C SER A 175 -6.17 15.97 -0.05
N GLU A 176 -4.95 16.46 -0.22
CA GLU A 176 -4.46 17.10 -1.44
C GLU A 176 -4.02 16.09 -2.51
N VAL A 177 -3.90 14.82 -2.11
CA VAL A 177 -3.52 13.72 -3.00
C VAL A 177 -4.61 12.65 -3.06
N PRO A 178 -4.66 11.82 -4.11
CA PRO A 178 -5.62 10.73 -4.20
C PRO A 178 -5.55 9.78 -2.99
N VAL A 179 -6.73 9.35 -2.52
CA VAL A 179 -6.85 8.37 -1.43
C VAL A 179 -7.23 7.01 -2.01
N ILE A 180 -6.40 6.02 -1.75
CA ILE A 180 -6.59 4.62 -2.10
C ILE A 180 -6.96 3.85 -0.82
N VAL A 181 -7.88 2.90 -0.90
CA VAL A 181 -8.18 2.00 0.21
C VAL A 181 -7.80 0.58 -0.15
N LYS A 182 -7.12 -0.10 0.76
CA LYS A 182 -6.78 -1.53 0.65
C LYS A 182 -7.22 -2.31 1.89
N GLU A 183 -7.40 -3.59 1.73
CA GLU A 183 -7.47 -4.55 2.82
C GLU A 183 -6.13 -5.33 2.94
N VAL A 184 -6.08 -6.39 3.70
CA VAL A 184 -4.81 -7.07 4.04
C VAL A 184 -4.77 -8.56 3.65
N GLY A 185 -5.65 -9.03 2.77
CA GLY A 185 -5.65 -10.39 2.22
C GLY A 185 -6.98 -11.13 2.32
N PHE A 186 -8.02 -10.50 2.88
CA PHE A 186 -9.36 -11.10 3.04
C PHE A 186 -10.35 -10.70 1.95
N GLY A 187 -9.99 -9.73 1.12
CA GLY A 187 -10.85 -9.16 0.09
C GLY A 187 -11.89 -8.18 0.62
N MET A 188 -12.55 -7.48 -0.31
CA MET A 188 -13.63 -6.55 -0.01
C MET A 188 -14.93 -7.01 -0.68
N SER A 189 -16.02 -6.98 0.08
CA SER A 189 -17.35 -7.24 -0.51
C SER A 189 -17.73 -6.12 -1.49
N PRO A 190 -18.58 -6.38 -2.50
CA PRO A 190 -19.11 -5.36 -3.40
C PRO A 190 -19.78 -4.20 -2.64
N LYS A 191 -20.45 -4.51 -1.51
CA LYS A 191 -21.09 -3.52 -0.65
C LYS A 191 -20.05 -2.58 0.00
N THR A 192 -18.90 -3.11 0.41
CA THR A 192 -17.81 -2.29 0.98
C THR A 192 -17.19 -1.41 -0.10
N VAL A 193 -16.88 -1.98 -1.27
CA VAL A 193 -16.33 -1.24 -2.40
C VAL A 193 -17.25 -0.10 -2.81
N LYS A 194 -18.57 -0.36 -2.92
CA LYS A 194 -19.54 0.68 -3.25
C LYS A 194 -19.54 1.83 -2.23
N LYS A 195 -19.52 1.52 -0.93
CA LYS A 195 -19.48 2.57 0.11
C LYS A 195 -18.22 3.43 0.01
N LEU A 196 -17.07 2.83 -0.28
CA LEU A 196 -15.81 3.54 -0.45
C LEU A 196 -15.81 4.41 -1.71
N TYR A 197 -16.34 3.87 -2.81
CA TYR A 197 -16.51 4.62 -4.05
C TYR A 197 -17.43 5.83 -3.87
N ASP A 198 -18.57 5.66 -3.18
CA ASP A 198 -19.56 6.71 -2.93
C ASP A 198 -18.98 7.90 -2.13
N ILE A 199 -17.95 7.70 -1.32
CA ILE A 199 -17.24 8.74 -0.57
C ILE A 199 -16.01 9.30 -1.30
N GLY A 200 -15.74 8.87 -2.53
CA GLY A 200 -14.69 9.42 -3.40
C GLY A 200 -13.32 8.73 -3.30
N VAL A 201 -13.23 7.52 -2.75
CA VAL A 201 -12.03 6.68 -2.82
C VAL A 201 -11.79 6.27 -4.28
N ARG A 202 -10.53 6.21 -4.69
CA ARG A 202 -10.09 5.91 -6.05
C ARG A 202 -9.24 4.65 -6.14
#